data_7c1aafd29f63ab0969883340c389ca50
#
_entry.id   7c1aafd29f63ab0969883340c389ca50
#
_cell.length_a   1.000
_cell.length_b   1.000
_cell.length_c   1.000
_cell.angle_alpha   90.00
_cell.angle_beta   90.00
_cell.angle_gamma   90.00
#
_symmetry.space_group_name_H-M   'P 1'
#
loop_
_entity.id
_entity.type
_entity.pdbx_description
1 polymer ?
#
loop_
_entity_poly.entity_id
_entity_poly.type
_entity_poly.pdbx_seq_one_letter_code
_entity_poly.pdbx_strand_id
1 'polypeptide(L)'
;MFTDYYGLTFNPFDKQCVKEKDCFQSKDFKEMEARLSYVKDVRGIGVFTARPGMGKSFGLRCFAKGLNPSLGSMEYICLSTVGIREFYHMLCTVLGIEPSGSKPAMFRAVQEQVYYLYHEKRKPLCLAIDECQYLSSSILDDLKLIMNHGYDSLNCFTLILCGESYFNRTLSKPVNEALRQRVVVHYDFQGLDEMEAAMYIKHKIQSAGGSTSILEEAALSAVQGYAQGNPRVIDNLMTDALMLGAQTDKTVIDTEVILAAINNQQL
;
A
#
# COMPACT_ATOMS: atom_id res chain seq x y z
N MET A 1 3.25 19.82 -25.17
CA MET A 1 3.35 18.70 -24.18
C MET A 1 2.38 17.61 -24.60
N PHE A 2 2.63 16.30 -24.34
CA PHE A 2 1.67 15.25 -24.76
C PHE A 2 0.27 15.43 -24.14
N THR A 3 0.20 16.02 -22.95
CA THR A 3 -1.06 16.38 -22.32
C THR A 3 -1.92 17.28 -23.20
N ASP A 4 -1.36 18.35 -23.72
CA ASP A 4 -2.08 19.29 -24.59
C ASP A 4 -2.52 18.62 -25.91
N TYR A 5 -1.65 17.73 -26.42
CA TYR A 5 -1.91 16.99 -27.67
C TYR A 5 -3.15 16.08 -27.55
N TYR A 6 -3.32 15.39 -26.39
CA TYR A 6 -4.46 14.52 -26.14
C TYR A 6 -5.61 15.17 -25.36
N GLY A 7 -5.56 16.49 -25.13
CA GLY A 7 -6.59 17.22 -24.38
C GLY A 7 -6.68 16.83 -22.90
N LEU A 8 -5.53 16.43 -22.31
CA LEU A 8 -5.45 16.05 -20.89
C LEU A 8 -5.07 17.26 -20.04
N THR A 9 -5.71 17.43 -18.90
CA THR A 9 -5.42 18.52 -17.96
C THR A 9 -4.13 18.27 -17.15
N PHE A 10 -3.72 17.01 -17.01
CA PHE A 10 -2.49 16.57 -16.34
C PHE A 10 -2.11 15.16 -16.84
N ASN A 11 -0.90 14.67 -16.49
CA ASN A 11 -0.56 13.26 -16.74
C ASN A 11 -1.37 12.35 -15.81
N PRO A 12 -2.37 11.58 -16.30
CA PRO A 12 -3.21 10.75 -15.46
C PRO A 12 -2.47 9.56 -14.83
N PHE A 13 -1.31 9.21 -15.37
CA PHE A 13 -0.48 8.09 -14.90
C PHE A 13 0.61 8.52 -13.92
N ASP A 14 0.76 9.82 -13.63
CA ASP A 14 1.64 10.29 -12.56
C ASP A 14 0.99 10.03 -11.19
N LYS A 15 1.71 9.31 -10.34
CA LYS A 15 1.28 9.00 -8.96
C LYS A 15 0.97 10.24 -8.10
N GLN A 16 1.57 11.40 -8.43
CA GLN A 16 1.36 12.64 -7.70
C GLN A 16 0.04 13.31 -8.04
N CYS A 17 -0.50 13.04 -9.22
CA CYS A 17 -1.74 13.64 -9.71
C CYS A 17 -3.00 12.89 -9.28
N VAL A 18 -2.87 11.68 -8.73
CA VAL A 18 -4.01 10.87 -8.31
C VAL A 18 -4.54 11.33 -6.97
N LYS A 19 -5.80 11.82 -6.96
CA LYS A 19 -6.52 12.16 -5.73
C LYS A 19 -7.22 10.90 -5.19
N GLU A 20 -7.22 10.75 -3.88
CA GLU A 20 -7.81 9.56 -3.23
C GLU A 20 -9.31 9.41 -3.51
N LYS A 21 -10.04 10.53 -3.65
CA LYS A 21 -11.48 10.53 -4.00
C LYS A 21 -11.76 10.02 -5.41
N ASP A 22 -10.77 10.11 -6.30
CA ASP A 22 -10.87 9.70 -7.70
C ASP A 22 -10.15 8.36 -7.93
N CYS A 23 -10.01 7.56 -6.87
CA CYS A 23 -9.35 6.26 -6.87
C CYS A 23 -10.14 5.22 -7.66
N PHE A 24 -9.47 4.48 -8.54
CA PHE A 24 -10.06 3.33 -9.21
C PHE A 24 -10.33 2.20 -8.22
N GLN A 25 -11.56 1.73 -8.19
CA GLN A 25 -12.06 0.72 -7.26
C GLN A 25 -11.85 -0.71 -7.78
N SER A 26 -10.56 -1.15 -7.83
CA SER A 26 -10.23 -2.54 -8.20
C SER A 26 -10.70 -3.53 -7.13
N LYS A 27 -10.71 -4.83 -7.48
CA LYS A 27 -11.01 -5.92 -6.53
C LYS A 27 -10.04 -5.90 -5.36
N ASP A 28 -8.73 -5.80 -5.63
CA ASP A 28 -7.70 -5.73 -4.59
C ASP A 28 -7.89 -4.53 -3.65
N PHE A 29 -8.25 -3.37 -4.22
CA PHE A 29 -8.49 -2.17 -3.42
C PHE A 29 -9.68 -2.34 -2.48
N LYS A 30 -10.82 -2.83 -2.99
CA LYS A 30 -12.03 -3.08 -2.20
C LYS A 30 -11.80 -4.12 -1.12
N GLU A 31 -11.11 -5.21 -1.46
CA GLU A 31 -10.75 -6.26 -0.50
C GLU A 31 -9.83 -5.72 0.61
N MET A 32 -8.82 -4.92 0.23
CA MET A 32 -7.94 -4.30 1.22
C MET A 32 -8.72 -3.39 2.17
N GLU A 33 -9.57 -2.51 1.65
CA GLU A 33 -10.36 -1.56 2.44
C GLU A 33 -11.29 -2.29 3.43
N ALA A 34 -12.02 -3.30 2.96
CA ALA A 34 -12.91 -4.11 3.79
C ALA A 34 -12.14 -4.85 4.90
N ARG A 35 -11.00 -5.44 4.56
CA ARG A 35 -10.14 -6.17 5.49
C ARG A 35 -9.45 -5.26 6.50
N LEU A 36 -8.98 -4.08 6.08
CA LEU A 36 -8.42 -3.07 7.00
C LEU A 36 -9.47 -2.61 8.02
N SER A 37 -10.71 -2.39 7.57
CA SER A 37 -11.82 -2.05 8.48
C SER A 37 -12.05 -3.15 9.50
N TYR A 38 -12.10 -4.40 9.07
CA TYR A 38 -12.26 -5.55 9.97
C TYR A 38 -11.11 -5.69 10.98
N VAL A 39 -9.84 -5.61 10.51
CA VAL A 39 -8.68 -5.71 11.40
C VAL A 39 -8.68 -4.59 12.44
N LYS A 40 -9.06 -3.37 12.04
CA LYS A 40 -9.20 -2.21 12.94
C LYS A 40 -10.24 -2.48 14.03
N ASP A 41 -11.39 -3.05 13.66
CA ASP A 41 -12.49 -3.28 14.61
C ASP A 41 -12.16 -4.38 15.62
N VAL A 42 -11.48 -5.46 15.19
CA VAL A 42 -11.04 -6.55 16.10
C VAL A 42 -9.72 -6.27 16.81
N ARG A 43 -8.97 -5.24 16.38
CA ARG A 43 -7.66 -4.87 16.91
C ARG A 43 -6.65 -6.03 16.89
N GLY A 44 -6.60 -6.73 15.77
CA GLY A 44 -5.68 -7.83 15.51
C GLY A 44 -4.50 -7.44 14.62
N ILE A 45 -3.86 -8.44 14.04
CA ILE A 45 -2.82 -8.27 13.04
C ILE A 45 -3.40 -8.51 11.64
N GLY A 46 -3.23 -7.54 10.75
CA GLY A 46 -3.49 -7.70 9.32
C GLY A 46 -2.17 -7.78 8.53
N VAL A 47 -2.06 -8.74 7.64
CA VAL A 47 -0.90 -8.90 6.75
C VAL A 47 -1.37 -8.74 5.30
N PHE A 48 -0.77 -7.77 4.60
CA PHE A 48 -1.08 -7.46 3.21
C PHE A 48 0.20 -7.56 2.38
N THR A 49 0.26 -8.55 1.51
CA THR A 49 1.44 -8.80 0.69
C THR A 49 1.14 -8.66 -0.79
N ALA A 50 2.13 -8.24 -1.56
CA ALA A 50 2.03 -8.09 -3.00
C ALA A 50 3.40 -7.90 -3.64
N ARG A 51 3.49 -8.09 -4.95
CA ARG A 51 4.62 -7.60 -5.75
C ARG A 51 4.74 -6.06 -5.63
N PRO A 52 5.93 -5.48 -5.84
CA PRO A 52 6.09 -4.03 -5.92
C PRO A 52 5.15 -3.39 -6.95
N GLY A 53 4.59 -2.22 -6.63
CA GLY A 53 3.74 -1.48 -7.57
C GLY A 53 2.25 -1.84 -7.57
N MET A 54 1.81 -2.81 -6.76
CA MET A 54 0.41 -3.29 -6.71
C MET A 54 -0.56 -2.38 -5.92
N GLY A 55 -0.11 -1.24 -5.40
CA GLY A 55 -1.00 -0.27 -4.76
C GLY A 55 -1.18 -0.40 -3.24
N LYS A 56 -0.42 -1.26 -2.52
CA LYS A 56 -0.51 -1.42 -1.05
C LYS A 56 -0.46 -0.10 -0.29
N SER A 57 0.62 0.68 -0.48
CA SER A 57 0.81 1.96 0.22
C SER A 57 -0.24 3.01 -0.18
N PHE A 58 -0.75 2.93 -1.41
CA PHE A 58 -1.87 3.75 -1.86
C PHE A 58 -3.16 3.40 -1.10
N GLY A 59 -3.48 2.12 -0.97
CA GLY A 59 -4.63 1.63 -0.20
C GLY A 59 -4.55 2.04 1.26
N LEU A 60 -3.36 1.92 1.91
CA LEU A 60 -3.14 2.41 3.27
C LEU A 60 -3.42 3.92 3.39
N ARG A 61 -2.95 4.72 2.43
CA ARG A 61 -3.17 6.16 2.42
C ARG A 61 -4.66 6.52 2.28
N CYS A 62 -5.37 5.83 1.40
CA CYS A 62 -6.81 6.03 1.24
C CYS A 62 -7.58 5.66 2.51
N PHE A 63 -7.25 4.51 3.10
CA PHE A 63 -7.86 4.07 4.36
C PHE A 63 -7.59 5.06 5.50
N ALA A 64 -6.33 5.52 5.66
CA ALA A 64 -5.98 6.50 6.70
C ALA A 64 -6.78 7.80 6.58
N LYS A 65 -6.96 8.31 5.35
CA LYS A 65 -7.75 9.51 5.09
C LYS A 65 -9.26 9.32 5.29
N GLY A 66 -9.74 8.10 5.13
CA GLY A 66 -11.14 7.74 5.40
C GLY A 66 -11.48 7.58 6.88
N LEU A 67 -10.48 7.50 7.76
CA LEU A 67 -10.72 7.36 9.19
C LEU A 67 -11.28 8.66 9.80
N ASN A 68 -12.24 8.50 10.72
CA ASN A 68 -12.73 9.63 11.50
C ASN A 68 -11.67 10.02 12.57
N PRO A 69 -11.09 11.23 12.51
CA PRO A 69 -10.04 11.64 13.46
C PRO A 69 -10.48 11.68 14.92
N SER A 70 -11.80 11.78 15.17
CA SER A 70 -12.36 11.75 16.51
C SER A 70 -12.33 10.36 17.14
N LEU A 71 -12.32 9.31 16.31
CA LEU A 71 -12.33 7.91 16.76
C LEU A 71 -10.96 7.23 16.74
N GLY A 72 -10.01 7.78 16.01
CA GLY A 72 -8.65 7.27 15.91
C GLY A 72 -7.90 7.79 14.69
N SER A 73 -6.61 7.53 14.67
CA SER A 73 -5.71 7.79 13.54
C SER A 73 -4.93 6.54 13.20
N MET A 74 -4.39 6.49 11.99
CA MET A 74 -3.43 5.49 11.61
C MET A 74 -2.04 6.12 11.58
N GLU A 75 -1.15 5.56 12.37
CA GLU A 75 0.27 5.88 12.35
C GLU A 75 0.98 5.00 11.32
N TYR A 76 1.89 5.60 10.55
CA TYR A 76 2.55 4.93 9.44
C TYR A 76 4.07 4.94 9.59
N ILE A 77 4.67 3.77 9.49
CA ILE A 77 6.12 3.58 9.46
C ILE A 77 6.50 2.90 8.16
N CYS A 78 7.33 3.56 7.34
CA CYS A 78 8.00 2.92 6.21
C CYS A 78 9.36 2.42 6.68
N LEU A 79 9.56 1.10 6.65
CA LEU A 79 10.81 0.51 7.12
C LEU A 79 11.90 0.52 6.07
N SER A 80 13.12 0.67 6.57
CA SER A 80 14.35 0.27 5.92
C SER A 80 15.03 -0.82 6.77
N THR A 81 16.22 -1.27 6.38
CA THR A 81 17.06 -2.15 7.20
C THR A 81 17.54 -1.39 8.45
N VAL A 82 16.82 -1.56 9.55
CA VAL A 82 17.13 -0.94 10.85
C VAL A 82 17.34 -1.98 11.93
N GLY A 83 18.18 -1.66 12.91
CA GLY A 83 18.31 -2.46 14.13
C GLY A 83 17.11 -2.29 15.04
N ILE A 84 17.00 -3.17 16.04
CA ILE A 84 15.87 -3.16 16.97
C ILE A 84 15.76 -1.85 17.78
N ARG A 85 16.90 -1.23 18.12
CA ARG A 85 16.91 0.02 18.88
C ARG A 85 16.40 1.18 18.03
N GLU A 86 16.83 1.26 16.79
CA GLU A 86 16.39 2.27 15.82
C GLU A 86 14.89 2.11 15.54
N PHE A 87 14.40 0.87 15.44
CA PHE A 87 12.98 0.60 15.34
C PHE A 87 12.19 1.19 16.51
N TYR A 88 12.66 1.00 17.76
CA TYR A 88 12.01 1.59 18.92
C TYR A 88 12.07 3.11 18.92
N HIS A 89 13.16 3.72 18.45
CA HIS A 89 13.23 5.17 18.26
C HIS A 89 12.14 5.66 17.30
N MET A 90 11.99 5.00 16.15
CA MET A 90 10.93 5.33 15.19
C MET A 90 9.54 5.17 15.81
N LEU A 91 9.30 4.08 16.50
CA LEU A 91 8.02 3.78 17.14
C LEU A 91 7.67 4.80 18.22
N CYS A 92 8.63 5.17 19.08
CA CYS A 92 8.46 6.24 20.07
C CYS A 92 8.13 7.57 19.40
N THR A 93 8.87 7.95 18.36
CA THR A 93 8.65 9.20 17.63
C THR A 93 7.24 9.27 17.04
N VAL A 94 6.79 8.21 16.40
CA VAL A 94 5.46 8.12 15.79
C VAL A 94 4.35 8.20 16.85
N LEU A 95 4.60 7.66 18.05
CA LEU A 95 3.65 7.70 19.17
C LEU A 95 3.73 9.00 20.00
N GLY A 96 4.59 9.96 19.60
CA GLY A 96 4.79 11.20 20.35
C GLY A 96 5.49 11.00 21.70
N ILE A 97 6.26 9.91 21.84
CA ILE A 97 7.10 9.63 23.02
C ILE A 97 8.52 10.10 22.72
N GLU A 98 9.15 10.78 23.66
CA GLU A 98 10.57 11.11 23.51
C GLU A 98 11.43 9.83 23.61
N PRO A 99 12.18 9.46 22.54
CA PRO A 99 13.00 8.25 22.57
C PRO A 99 14.16 8.43 23.52
N SER A 100 14.15 7.79 24.65
CA SER A 100 15.20 7.94 25.66
C SER A 100 15.56 6.61 26.32
N GLY A 101 16.77 6.51 26.80
CA GLY A 101 17.24 5.40 27.60
C GLY A 101 17.53 4.10 26.81
N SER A 102 17.24 3.00 27.45
CA SER A 102 17.50 1.65 26.92
C SER A 102 16.27 1.10 26.17
N LYS A 103 16.48 0.04 25.36
CA LYS A 103 15.38 -0.71 24.72
C LYS A 103 14.26 -1.08 25.70
N PRO A 104 14.55 -1.63 26.92
CA PRO A 104 13.50 -1.95 27.89
C PRO A 104 12.70 -0.72 28.39
N ALA A 105 13.33 0.45 28.45
CA ALA A 105 12.64 1.69 28.81
C ALA A 105 11.68 2.13 27.70
N MET A 106 12.15 2.16 26.47
CA MET A 106 11.31 2.46 25.30
C MET A 106 10.16 1.43 25.13
N PHE A 107 10.43 0.15 25.32
CA PHE A 107 9.40 -0.90 25.27
C PHE A 107 8.26 -0.59 26.28
N ARG A 108 8.59 -0.30 27.53
CA ARG A 108 7.59 0.05 28.55
C ARG A 108 6.82 1.32 28.18
N ALA A 109 7.52 2.35 27.77
CA ALA A 109 6.89 3.62 27.36
C ALA A 109 5.90 3.41 26.20
N VAL A 110 6.26 2.58 25.22
CA VAL A 110 5.37 2.22 24.12
C VAL A 110 4.14 1.44 24.63
N GLN A 111 4.31 0.45 25.50
CA GLN A 111 3.18 -0.31 26.06
C GLN A 111 2.25 0.59 26.87
N GLU A 112 2.79 1.48 27.71
CA GLU A 112 2.03 2.45 28.52
C GLU A 112 1.25 3.40 27.61
N GLN A 113 1.87 3.93 26.56
CA GLN A 113 1.22 4.84 25.61
C GLN A 113 0.09 4.14 24.83
N VAL A 114 0.33 2.90 24.35
CA VAL A 114 -0.69 2.12 23.65
C VAL A 114 -1.89 1.85 24.55
N TYR A 115 -1.63 1.47 25.81
CA TYR A 115 -2.70 1.25 26.80
C TYR A 115 -3.44 2.56 27.11
N TYR A 116 -2.74 3.68 27.27
CA TYR A 116 -3.32 5.00 27.49
C TYR A 116 -4.24 5.43 26.35
N LEU A 117 -3.80 5.26 25.11
CA LEU A 117 -4.61 5.57 23.93
C LEU A 117 -5.88 4.73 23.88
N TYR A 118 -5.77 3.44 24.23
CA TYR A 118 -6.90 2.52 24.25
C TYR A 118 -7.87 2.82 25.40
N HIS A 119 -7.38 2.91 26.63
CA HIS A 119 -8.20 2.94 27.84
C HIS A 119 -8.69 4.34 28.16
N GLU A 120 -7.80 5.33 28.19
CA GLU A 120 -8.13 6.70 28.60
C GLU A 120 -8.66 7.56 27.44
N LYS A 121 -7.97 7.52 26.31
CA LYS A 121 -8.36 8.34 25.15
C LYS A 121 -9.49 7.74 24.35
N ARG A 122 -9.79 6.44 24.49
CA ARG A 122 -10.77 5.71 23.68
C ARG A 122 -10.47 5.81 22.17
N LYS A 123 -9.22 5.96 21.82
CA LYS A 123 -8.69 6.05 20.46
C LYS A 123 -7.58 5.00 20.28
N PRO A 124 -7.94 3.72 20.10
CA PRO A 124 -6.95 2.67 19.95
C PRO A 124 -6.02 2.98 18.77
N LEU A 125 -4.72 2.73 18.96
CA LEU A 125 -3.71 2.88 17.95
C LEU A 125 -4.00 1.95 16.77
N CYS A 126 -3.88 2.48 15.55
CA CYS A 126 -3.77 1.71 14.33
C CYS A 126 -2.36 1.97 13.76
N LEU A 127 -1.47 0.99 13.83
CA LEU A 127 -0.10 1.09 13.38
C LEU A 127 0.06 0.32 12.07
N ALA A 128 0.44 1.02 11.00
CA ALA A 128 0.79 0.42 9.72
C ALA A 128 2.32 0.45 9.53
N ILE A 129 2.91 -0.71 9.31
CA ILE A 129 4.31 -0.89 8.97
C ILE A 129 4.39 -1.33 7.51
N ASP A 130 4.91 -0.45 6.65
CA ASP A 130 5.15 -0.74 5.24
C ASP A 130 6.58 -1.27 5.04
N GLU A 131 6.81 -1.99 3.95
CA GLU A 131 8.07 -2.69 3.65
C GLU A 131 8.45 -3.71 4.77
N CYS A 132 7.44 -4.39 5.34
CA CYS A 132 7.60 -5.29 6.49
C CYS A 132 8.54 -6.47 6.24
N GLN A 133 8.91 -6.77 4.99
CA GLN A 133 9.92 -7.77 4.65
C GLN A 133 11.31 -7.44 5.23
N TYR A 134 11.57 -6.18 5.59
CA TYR A 134 12.81 -5.76 6.24
C TYR A 134 12.78 -5.95 7.77
N LEU A 135 11.65 -6.40 8.35
CA LEU A 135 11.56 -6.71 9.77
C LEU A 135 12.46 -7.90 10.14
N SER A 136 13.38 -7.67 11.07
CA SER A 136 14.15 -8.75 11.66
C SER A 136 13.29 -9.62 12.58
N SER A 137 13.70 -10.87 12.82
CA SER A 137 12.98 -11.78 13.73
C SER A 137 12.84 -11.19 15.13
N SER A 138 13.85 -10.46 15.62
CA SER A 138 13.81 -9.81 16.92
C SER A 138 12.76 -8.70 17.02
N ILE A 139 12.51 -7.96 15.92
CA ILE A 139 11.46 -6.95 15.88
C ILE A 139 10.08 -7.63 15.82
N LEU A 140 9.94 -8.72 15.06
CA LEU A 140 8.68 -9.49 15.01
C LEU A 140 8.31 -10.07 16.38
N ASP A 141 9.31 -10.56 17.13
CA ASP A 141 9.10 -11.04 18.51
C ASP A 141 8.66 -9.91 19.44
N ASP A 142 9.28 -8.76 19.33
CA ASP A 142 8.92 -7.60 20.15
C ASP A 142 7.54 -7.04 19.81
N LEU A 143 7.17 -6.98 18.53
CA LEU A 143 5.82 -6.57 18.12
C LEU A 143 4.74 -7.46 18.74
N LYS A 144 4.98 -8.77 18.77
CA LYS A 144 4.11 -9.75 19.47
C LYS A 144 3.99 -9.42 20.96
N LEU A 145 5.12 -9.06 21.62
CA LEU A 145 5.14 -8.73 23.04
C LEU A 145 4.50 -7.39 23.35
N ILE A 146 4.63 -6.39 22.48
CA ILE A 146 3.95 -5.09 22.60
C ILE A 146 2.44 -5.27 22.58
N MET A 147 1.92 -6.25 21.82
CA MET A 147 0.49 -6.54 21.75
C MET A 147 -0.05 -7.26 23.00
N ASN A 148 0.81 -7.77 23.87
CA ASN A 148 0.40 -8.52 25.04
C ASN A 148 0.01 -7.59 26.19
N HIS A 149 -1.29 -7.38 26.38
CA HIS A 149 -1.85 -6.62 27.49
C HIS A 149 -2.81 -7.49 28.31
N GLY A 150 -2.88 -7.23 29.61
CA GLY A 150 -3.83 -7.91 30.49
C GLY A 150 -3.70 -9.45 30.47
N TYR A 151 -2.48 -9.98 30.57
CA TYR A 151 -2.21 -11.42 30.46
C TYR A 151 -2.69 -12.02 29.12
N ASP A 152 -2.47 -11.29 28.02
CA ASP A 152 -2.86 -11.64 26.65
C ASP A 152 -4.39 -11.74 26.44
N SER A 153 -5.16 -11.02 27.24
CA SER A 153 -6.63 -10.98 27.15
C SER A 153 -7.18 -9.72 26.48
N LEU A 154 -6.31 -8.72 26.20
CA LEU A 154 -6.72 -7.44 25.65
C LEU A 154 -5.96 -7.11 24.36
N ASN A 155 -6.71 -6.82 23.31
CA ASN A 155 -6.18 -6.23 22.08
C ASN A 155 -6.31 -4.71 22.14
N CYS A 156 -5.21 -4.03 22.52
CA CYS A 156 -5.21 -2.57 22.70
C CYS A 156 -4.98 -1.79 21.43
N PHE A 157 -4.43 -2.42 20.37
CA PHE A 157 -4.16 -1.73 19.11
C PHE A 157 -4.24 -2.68 17.91
N THR A 158 -4.29 -2.08 16.73
CA THR A 158 -4.26 -2.75 15.43
C THR A 158 -2.86 -2.67 14.85
N LEU A 159 -2.33 -3.79 14.37
CA LEU A 159 -1.07 -3.85 13.64
C LEU A 159 -1.33 -4.26 12.19
N ILE A 160 -0.92 -3.43 11.25
CA ILE A 160 -1.00 -3.69 9.82
C ILE A 160 0.42 -3.86 9.29
N LEU A 161 0.71 -5.01 8.71
CA LEU A 161 1.98 -5.33 8.08
C LEU A 161 1.79 -5.37 6.57
N CYS A 162 2.40 -4.43 5.86
CA CYS A 162 2.42 -4.40 4.41
C CYS A 162 3.82 -4.68 3.88
N GLY A 163 3.94 -5.50 2.84
CA GLY A 163 5.24 -5.81 2.27
C GLY A 163 5.18 -6.64 1.00
N GLU A 164 6.33 -7.14 0.59
CA GLU A 164 6.42 -8.02 -0.56
C GLU A 164 5.99 -9.46 -0.23
N SER A 165 5.50 -10.20 -1.24
CA SER A 165 4.94 -11.55 -1.06
C SER A 165 5.95 -12.54 -0.45
N TYR A 166 7.25 -12.30 -0.57
CA TYR A 166 8.24 -13.19 0.08
C TYR A 166 8.24 -13.07 1.63
N PHE A 167 7.65 -12.01 2.21
CA PHE A 167 7.43 -11.92 3.66
C PHE A 167 6.60 -13.10 4.20
N ASN A 168 5.73 -13.67 3.38
CA ASN A 168 4.96 -14.86 3.72
C ASN A 168 5.86 -16.04 4.11
N ARG A 169 7.04 -16.17 3.46
CA ARG A 169 8.04 -17.19 3.83
C ARG A 169 8.65 -16.92 5.22
N THR A 170 8.83 -15.64 5.56
CA THR A 170 9.31 -15.26 6.90
C THR A 170 8.27 -15.60 7.96
N LEU A 171 7.00 -15.25 7.73
CA LEU A 171 5.91 -15.59 8.66
C LEU A 171 5.70 -17.10 8.81
N SER A 172 5.96 -17.89 7.78
CA SER A 172 5.78 -19.35 7.82
C SER A 172 6.84 -20.08 8.65
N LYS A 173 7.94 -19.43 9.05
CA LYS A 173 8.98 -20.04 9.87
C LYS A 173 8.42 -20.41 11.26
N PRO A 174 8.80 -21.57 11.85
CA PRO A 174 8.32 -21.99 13.16
C PRO A 174 8.52 -20.95 14.27
N VAL A 175 9.61 -20.18 14.24
CA VAL A 175 9.90 -19.12 15.21
C VAL A 175 8.82 -18.03 15.24
N ASN A 176 8.09 -17.81 14.13
CA ASN A 176 7.05 -16.80 14.00
C ASN A 176 5.64 -17.37 14.22
N GLU A 177 5.49 -18.63 14.67
CA GLU A 177 4.19 -19.27 14.82
C GLU A 177 3.26 -18.50 15.77
N ALA A 178 3.76 -18.04 16.90
CA ALA A 178 2.96 -17.29 17.87
C ALA A 178 2.49 -15.92 17.32
N LEU A 179 3.28 -15.26 16.46
CA LEU A 179 2.84 -14.06 15.75
C LEU A 179 1.77 -14.41 14.69
N ARG A 180 2.01 -15.48 13.92
CA ARG A 180 1.10 -15.94 12.87
C ARG A 180 -0.28 -16.30 13.42
N GLN A 181 -0.37 -16.92 14.61
CA GLN A 181 -1.64 -17.23 15.28
C GLN A 181 -2.46 -15.98 15.65
N ARG A 182 -1.83 -14.81 15.75
CA ARG A 182 -2.50 -13.52 16.00
C ARG A 182 -2.91 -12.78 14.72
N VAL A 183 -2.51 -13.30 13.56
CA VAL A 183 -2.92 -12.75 12.26
C VAL A 183 -4.38 -13.11 12.01
N VAL A 184 -5.24 -12.10 12.04
CA VAL A 184 -6.69 -12.26 11.80
C VAL A 184 -7.06 -12.07 10.33
N VAL A 185 -6.20 -11.38 9.58
CA VAL A 185 -6.35 -11.17 8.14
C VAL A 185 -5.01 -11.37 7.46
N HIS A 186 -5.01 -12.19 6.41
CA HIS A 186 -3.91 -12.30 5.47
C HIS A 186 -4.46 -12.14 4.05
N TYR A 187 -3.90 -11.21 3.29
CA TYR A 187 -4.30 -10.97 1.91
C TYR A 187 -3.09 -10.76 1.01
N ASP A 188 -3.03 -11.52 -0.06
CA ASP A 188 -2.01 -11.37 -1.10
C ASP A 188 -2.66 -10.83 -2.37
N PHE A 189 -2.21 -9.66 -2.82
CA PHE A 189 -2.78 -8.96 -3.97
C PHE A 189 -2.57 -9.76 -5.25
N GLN A 190 -3.61 -9.81 -6.07
CA GLN A 190 -3.61 -10.55 -7.33
C GLN A 190 -3.21 -9.66 -8.52
N GLY A 191 -3.42 -8.35 -8.40
CA GLY A 191 -3.30 -7.38 -9.50
C GLY A 191 -4.59 -7.24 -10.30
N LEU A 192 -4.55 -6.33 -11.26
CA LEU A 192 -5.69 -6.06 -12.14
C LEU A 192 -5.83 -7.19 -13.16
N ASP A 193 -7.02 -7.78 -13.26
CA ASP A 193 -7.33 -8.66 -14.39
C ASP A 193 -7.43 -7.86 -15.70
N GLU A 194 -7.60 -8.54 -16.84
CA GLU A 194 -7.64 -7.90 -18.16
C GLU A 194 -8.74 -6.84 -18.25
N MET A 195 -9.92 -7.13 -17.74
CA MET A 195 -11.05 -6.18 -17.73
C MET A 195 -10.77 -5.01 -16.80
N GLU A 196 -10.26 -5.28 -15.60
CA GLU A 196 -9.92 -4.24 -14.63
C GLU A 196 -8.79 -3.33 -15.14
N ALA A 197 -7.78 -3.87 -15.83
CA ALA A 197 -6.70 -3.08 -16.40
C ALA A 197 -7.21 -2.12 -17.49
N ALA A 198 -8.08 -2.60 -18.36
CA ALA A 198 -8.71 -1.75 -19.38
C ALA A 198 -9.58 -0.65 -18.72
N MET A 199 -10.37 -1.00 -17.73
CA MET A 199 -11.19 -0.05 -16.98
C MET A 199 -10.34 0.97 -16.21
N TYR A 200 -9.23 0.52 -15.61
CA TYR A 200 -8.27 1.37 -14.91
C TYR A 200 -7.66 2.43 -15.81
N ILE A 201 -7.18 2.03 -16.99
CA ILE A 201 -6.59 2.95 -17.96
C ILE A 201 -7.63 3.98 -18.44
N LYS A 202 -8.82 3.50 -18.82
CA LYS A 202 -9.92 4.37 -19.25
C LYS A 202 -10.35 5.36 -18.15
N HIS A 203 -10.48 4.88 -16.91
CA HIS A 203 -10.81 5.72 -15.75
C HIS A 203 -9.77 6.82 -15.53
N LYS A 204 -8.48 6.50 -15.61
CA LYS A 204 -7.41 7.49 -15.45
C LYS A 204 -7.43 8.56 -16.52
N ILE A 205 -7.60 8.19 -17.78
CA ILE A 205 -7.73 9.15 -18.90
C ILE A 205 -8.93 10.08 -18.70
N GLN A 206 -10.08 9.52 -18.34
CA GLN A 206 -11.28 10.30 -18.06
C GLN A 206 -11.11 11.25 -16.87
N SER A 207 -10.41 10.83 -15.81
CA SER A 207 -10.12 11.68 -14.65
C SER A 207 -9.27 12.90 -14.98
N ALA A 208 -8.46 12.82 -16.05
CA ALA A 208 -7.69 13.93 -16.60
C ALA A 208 -8.45 14.74 -17.67
N GLY A 209 -9.74 14.47 -17.90
CA GLY A 209 -10.56 15.16 -18.89
C GLY A 209 -10.41 14.64 -20.31
N GLY A 210 -9.62 13.58 -20.53
CA GLY A 210 -9.40 12.99 -21.83
C GLY A 210 -10.53 12.08 -22.32
N SER A 211 -10.59 11.90 -23.65
CA SER A 211 -11.49 10.92 -24.27
C SER A 211 -10.84 9.54 -24.30
N THR A 212 -11.63 8.49 -24.01
CA THR A 212 -11.16 7.11 -24.16
C THR A 212 -10.96 6.69 -25.62
N SER A 213 -11.42 7.50 -26.59
CA SER A 213 -11.22 7.27 -28.03
C SER A 213 -9.74 7.38 -28.47
N ILE A 214 -8.87 7.90 -27.61
CA ILE A 214 -7.42 7.92 -27.86
C ILE A 214 -6.76 6.55 -27.71
N LEU A 215 -7.49 5.50 -27.29
CA LEU A 215 -6.99 4.16 -27.08
C LEU A 215 -7.69 3.16 -27.99
N GLU A 216 -6.91 2.34 -28.67
CA GLU A 216 -7.40 1.18 -29.40
C GLU A 216 -7.59 -0.01 -28.43
N GLU A 217 -8.65 -0.82 -28.61
CA GLU A 217 -8.90 -2.00 -27.74
C GLU A 217 -7.77 -3.03 -27.83
N ALA A 218 -7.19 -3.25 -29.01
CA ALA A 218 -6.04 -4.13 -29.17
C ALA A 218 -4.79 -3.65 -28.40
N ALA A 219 -4.60 -2.33 -28.28
CA ALA A 219 -3.52 -1.72 -27.50
C ALA A 219 -3.69 -2.04 -25.99
N LEU A 220 -4.92 -2.02 -25.46
CA LEU A 220 -5.20 -2.35 -24.06
C LEU A 220 -4.80 -3.79 -23.73
N SER A 221 -5.06 -4.75 -24.62
CA SER A 221 -4.63 -6.15 -24.43
C SER A 221 -3.11 -6.28 -24.44
N ALA A 222 -2.41 -5.53 -25.27
CA ALA A 222 -0.94 -5.50 -25.28
C ALA A 222 -0.36 -4.95 -23.98
N VAL A 223 -0.96 -3.87 -23.43
CA VAL A 223 -0.58 -3.31 -22.12
C VAL A 223 -0.75 -4.35 -21.03
N GLN A 224 -1.88 -5.06 -20.99
CA GLN A 224 -2.16 -6.08 -19.97
C GLN A 224 -1.18 -7.25 -20.07
N GLY A 225 -0.90 -7.72 -21.28
CA GLY A 225 0.06 -8.82 -21.52
C GLY A 225 1.45 -8.51 -20.97
N TYR A 226 1.90 -7.25 -21.12
CA TYR A 226 3.19 -6.80 -20.60
C TYR A 226 3.16 -6.54 -19.09
N ALA A 227 2.18 -5.78 -18.61
CA ALA A 227 2.10 -5.33 -17.23
C ALA A 227 1.68 -6.43 -16.25
N GLN A 228 1.05 -7.50 -16.72
CA GLN A 228 0.57 -8.62 -15.90
C GLN A 228 -0.21 -8.15 -14.65
N GLY A 229 -1.09 -7.18 -14.85
CA GLY A 229 -1.93 -6.63 -13.81
C GLY A 229 -1.26 -5.69 -12.80
N ASN A 230 -0.01 -5.29 -13.04
CA ASN A 230 0.69 -4.37 -12.14
C ASN A 230 0.38 -2.90 -12.47
N PRO A 231 -0.33 -2.15 -11.59
CA PRO A 231 -0.72 -0.77 -11.85
C PRO A 231 0.46 0.16 -12.13
N ARG A 232 1.60 -0.01 -11.44
CA ARG A 232 2.79 0.82 -11.66
C ARG A 232 3.40 0.60 -13.04
N VAL A 233 3.42 -0.65 -13.50
CA VAL A 233 3.93 -0.98 -14.84
C VAL A 233 2.99 -0.41 -15.91
N ILE A 234 1.66 -0.51 -15.70
CA ILE A 234 0.66 0.13 -16.55
C ILE A 234 0.89 1.63 -16.61
N ASP A 235 1.05 2.29 -15.46
CA ASP A 235 1.23 3.74 -15.38
C ASP A 235 2.47 4.21 -16.13
N ASN A 236 3.60 3.53 -15.95
CA ASN A 236 4.83 3.84 -16.65
C ASN A 236 4.67 3.65 -18.17
N LEU A 237 4.17 2.48 -18.58
CA LEU A 237 4.00 2.14 -19.98
C LEU A 237 3.05 3.12 -20.70
N MET A 238 1.94 3.47 -20.08
CA MET A 238 0.96 4.39 -20.65
C MET A 238 1.51 5.82 -20.73
N THR A 239 2.32 6.26 -19.75
CA THR A 239 3.01 7.55 -19.84
C THR A 239 3.94 7.59 -21.06
N ASP A 240 4.76 6.56 -21.26
CA ASP A 240 5.69 6.47 -22.38
C ASP A 240 4.96 6.36 -23.72
N ALA A 241 3.87 5.57 -23.77
CA ALA A 241 3.05 5.45 -24.97
C ALA A 241 2.41 6.77 -25.39
N LEU A 242 1.89 7.56 -24.43
CA LEU A 242 1.34 8.89 -24.71
C LEU A 242 2.43 9.85 -25.20
N MET A 243 3.63 9.80 -24.64
CA MET A 243 4.77 10.61 -25.11
C MET A 243 5.17 10.24 -26.53
N LEU A 244 5.35 8.96 -26.83
CA LEU A 244 5.72 8.47 -28.15
C LEU A 244 4.63 8.77 -29.20
N GLY A 245 3.37 8.56 -28.87
CA GLY A 245 2.26 8.86 -29.76
C GLY A 245 2.23 10.34 -30.15
N ALA A 246 2.40 11.24 -29.19
CA ALA A 246 2.47 12.68 -29.43
C ALA A 246 3.71 13.07 -30.27
N GLN A 247 4.86 12.40 -30.08
CA GLN A 247 6.08 12.65 -30.89
C GLN A 247 5.96 12.15 -32.33
N THR A 248 5.12 11.16 -32.59
CA THR A 248 4.89 10.55 -33.90
C THR A 248 3.57 11.01 -34.53
N ASP A 249 2.95 12.06 -34.00
CA ASP A 249 1.69 12.65 -34.47
C ASP A 249 0.52 11.65 -34.56
N LYS A 250 0.53 10.60 -33.74
CA LYS A 250 -0.56 9.62 -33.63
C LYS A 250 -1.63 10.12 -32.66
N THR A 251 -2.81 10.39 -33.15
CA THR A 251 -3.97 10.81 -32.35
C THR A 251 -4.62 9.67 -31.58
N VAL A 252 -4.33 8.42 -31.98
CA VAL A 252 -4.79 7.18 -31.32
C VAL A 252 -3.58 6.34 -30.96
N ILE A 253 -3.55 5.87 -29.73
CA ILE A 253 -2.55 4.92 -29.24
C ILE A 253 -2.96 3.52 -29.70
N ASP A 254 -2.27 3.03 -30.69
CA ASP A 254 -2.43 1.69 -31.26
C ASP A 254 -1.42 0.69 -30.66
N THR A 255 -1.53 -0.56 -31.10
CA THR A 255 -0.62 -1.63 -30.64
C THR A 255 0.84 -1.36 -31.02
N GLU A 256 1.11 -0.67 -32.14
CA GLU A 256 2.46 -0.35 -32.57
C GLU A 256 3.15 0.61 -31.60
N VAL A 257 2.43 1.67 -31.16
CA VAL A 257 2.93 2.61 -30.14
C VAL A 257 3.20 1.91 -28.81
N ILE A 258 2.31 1.00 -28.38
CA ILE A 258 2.52 0.22 -27.14
C ILE A 258 3.76 -0.67 -27.26
N LEU A 259 3.95 -1.37 -28.36
CA LEU A 259 5.14 -2.21 -28.58
C LEU A 259 6.43 -1.38 -28.61
N ALA A 260 6.40 -0.19 -29.24
CA ALA A 260 7.53 0.72 -29.20
C ALA A 260 7.84 1.22 -27.78
N ALA A 261 6.81 1.56 -27.00
CA ALA A 261 6.97 1.94 -25.59
C ALA A 261 7.55 0.80 -24.74
N ILE A 262 7.08 -0.45 -24.92
CA ILE A 262 7.62 -1.64 -24.26
C ILE A 262 9.12 -1.80 -24.58
N ASN A 263 9.52 -1.67 -25.84
CA ASN A 263 10.92 -1.79 -26.25
C ASN A 263 11.80 -0.73 -25.58
N ASN A 264 11.29 0.48 -25.37
CA ASN A 264 12.03 1.56 -24.70
C ASN A 264 12.21 1.31 -23.19
N GLN A 265 11.34 0.51 -22.56
CA GLN A 265 11.42 0.18 -21.13
C GLN A 265 12.27 -1.08 -20.83
N GLN A 266 12.70 -1.82 -21.86
CA GLN A 266 13.61 -2.96 -21.68
C GLN A 266 15.05 -2.42 -21.53
N LEU A 267 15.43 -2.09 -20.28
CA LEU A 267 16.79 -1.81 -19.84
C LEU A 267 17.44 -3.05 -19.25
#